data_16eb5df2e1783376d35b498031ea64c8
#
_entry.id   16eb5df2e1783376d35b498031ea64c8
#
_cell.length_a   1.000
_cell.length_b   1.000
_cell.length_c   1.000
_cell.angle_alpha   90.00
_cell.angle_beta   90.00
_cell.angle_gamma   90.00
#
_symmetry.space_group_name_H-M   'P 1'
#
loop_
_entity.id
_entity.type
_entity.pdbx_description
1 polymer ?
#
loop_
_entity_poly.entity_id
_entity_poly.type
_entity_poly.pdbx_seq_one_letter_code
_entity_poly.pdbx_strand_id
1 'polypeptide(L)'
;MARENIDLLLVTPGPNLRYLSGYKAKNLERLTCLVIDSNQSLKMIVPSLEKLSAEKAGVQELGIEIVTWKEDENPYEKLSEISTGKQISLDGSMNAAKVLNIQHQFDGSRFSNADKLLSDLRSRKSAYEISQLELAGKYIDEVHSQIVEIFELGDTEKSLAKKIHNLIVEVGHDSVDFVIVASGINSASPHHEPTDKKILSGDVLLIDIGGTTPSGYCSDCTRMYCVGKIDSEFKNKYEILRQAQESAVSEVSTKITAAGLDSVSRTYLEKHNLGEYFIHRTGHGIGLETHEEPYIVSTNEKFLEDGQAFSIEPGFYIENQFGARIEDIVVKNGEDTLICNKNTKDIVVI
;
A
#
# COMPACT_ATOMS: atom_id res chain seq x y z
N MET A 1 23.00 8.04 -0.84
CA MET A 1 24.02 7.86 0.20
C MET A 1 24.99 9.05 0.25
N ALA A 2 25.74 9.41 -0.80
CA ALA A 2 26.72 10.50 -0.75
C ALA A 2 26.14 11.85 -0.31
N ARG A 3 24.95 12.25 -0.80
CA ARG A 3 24.28 13.50 -0.40
C ARG A 3 23.86 13.53 1.07
N GLU A 4 23.58 12.40 1.68
CA GLU A 4 23.14 12.25 3.07
C GLU A 4 24.28 11.82 3.99
N ASN A 5 25.53 11.79 3.48
CA ASN A 5 26.73 11.37 4.21
C ASN A 5 26.59 10.00 4.89
N ILE A 6 26.01 9.03 4.18
CA ILE A 6 25.80 7.65 4.64
C ILE A 6 26.96 6.79 4.15
N ASP A 7 27.71 6.18 5.07
CA ASP A 7 28.79 5.25 4.76
C ASP A 7 28.25 3.84 4.44
N LEU A 8 27.24 3.41 5.19
CA LEU A 8 26.67 2.07 5.13
C LEU A 8 25.14 2.13 5.21
N LEU A 9 24.49 1.50 4.26
CA LEU A 9 23.04 1.29 4.26
C LEU A 9 22.73 -0.20 4.43
N LEU A 10 21.92 -0.52 5.45
CA LEU A 10 21.51 -1.89 5.78
C LEU A 10 20.00 -2.04 5.59
N VAL A 11 19.61 -2.96 4.70
CA VAL A 11 18.21 -3.19 4.33
C VAL A 11 17.84 -4.64 4.59
N THR A 12 16.82 -4.86 5.42
CA THR A 12 16.30 -6.18 5.79
C THR A 12 15.11 -6.61 4.92
N PRO A 13 14.67 -7.88 4.97
CA PRO A 13 13.54 -8.35 4.20
C PRO A 13 12.28 -7.50 4.36
N GLY A 14 11.73 -7.09 3.23
CA GLY A 14 10.59 -6.21 3.12
C GLY A 14 10.52 -5.59 1.72
N PRO A 15 9.62 -4.62 1.51
CA PRO A 15 9.46 -3.92 0.24
C PRO A 15 10.74 -3.26 -0.27
N ASN A 16 11.54 -2.67 0.64
CA ASN A 16 12.79 -2.03 0.29
C ASN A 16 13.83 -3.00 -0.24
N LEU A 17 13.99 -4.19 0.41
CA LEU A 17 14.87 -5.24 -0.10
C LEU A 17 14.43 -5.72 -1.47
N ARG A 18 13.13 -5.96 -1.63
CA ARG A 18 12.55 -6.39 -2.90
C ARG A 18 12.77 -5.35 -4.00
N TYR A 19 12.56 -4.08 -3.71
CA TYR A 19 12.80 -2.97 -4.66
C TYR A 19 14.24 -2.93 -5.15
N LEU A 20 15.20 -3.04 -4.22
CA LEU A 20 16.62 -2.91 -4.52
C LEU A 20 17.26 -4.16 -5.14
N SER A 21 16.69 -5.35 -4.94
CA SER A 21 17.32 -6.61 -5.32
C SER A 21 16.42 -7.61 -6.05
N GLY A 22 15.11 -7.37 -6.14
CA GLY A 22 14.14 -8.35 -6.63
C GLY A 22 13.89 -9.51 -5.66
N TYR A 23 14.68 -9.65 -4.60
CA TYR A 23 14.59 -10.80 -3.69
C TYR A 23 13.41 -10.67 -2.72
N LYS A 24 12.44 -11.59 -2.85
CA LYS A 24 11.29 -11.74 -1.94
C LYS A 24 11.68 -12.60 -0.74
N ALA A 25 12.60 -12.11 0.10
CA ALA A 25 12.99 -12.80 1.32
C ALA A 25 11.90 -12.67 2.39
N LYS A 26 11.74 -13.72 3.22
CA LYS A 26 10.87 -13.66 4.40
C LYS A 26 11.55 -12.93 5.55
N ASN A 27 10.81 -12.06 6.24
CA ASN A 27 11.32 -11.40 7.44
C ASN A 27 11.17 -12.34 8.65
N LEU A 28 12.20 -13.17 8.86
CA LEU A 28 12.27 -14.14 9.95
C LEU A 28 13.22 -13.64 11.07
N GLU A 29 13.39 -14.45 12.11
CA GLU A 29 14.34 -14.19 13.21
C GLU A 29 15.79 -14.16 12.72
N ARG A 30 16.16 -14.97 11.71
CA ARG A 30 17.49 -15.03 11.11
C ARG A 30 17.80 -13.77 10.33
N LEU A 31 19.06 -13.35 10.39
CA LEU A 31 19.51 -12.17 9.66
C LEU A 31 19.65 -12.47 8.17
N THR A 32 18.81 -11.82 7.38
CA THR A 32 19.04 -11.54 5.96
C THR A 32 19.15 -10.04 5.82
N CYS A 33 20.19 -9.53 5.14
CA CYS A 33 20.40 -8.10 5.01
C CYS A 33 21.18 -7.77 3.73
N LEU A 34 20.67 -6.83 2.95
CA LEU A 34 21.43 -6.19 1.87
C LEU A 34 22.30 -5.09 2.50
N VAL A 35 23.57 -5.15 2.19
CA VAL A 35 24.64 -4.27 2.66
C VAL A 35 25.14 -3.45 1.48
N ILE A 36 24.94 -2.15 1.53
CA ILE A 36 25.38 -1.20 0.51
C ILE A 36 26.36 -0.23 1.15
N ASP A 37 27.62 -0.25 0.72
CA ASP A 37 28.61 0.70 1.22
C ASP A 37 28.80 1.91 0.28
N SER A 38 29.45 2.96 0.78
CA SER A 38 29.70 4.19 0.03
C SER A 38 30.66 4.01 -1.15
N ASN A 39 31.40 2.88 -1.22
CA ASN A 39 32.31 2.51 -2.32
C ASN A 39 31.57 1.71 -3.41
N GLN A 40 30.24 1.60 -3.32
CA GLN A 40 29.38 0.84 -4.23
C GLN A 40 29.60 -0.69 -4.16
N SER A 41 30.15 -1.22 -3.08
CA SER A 41 30.14 -2.64 -2.80
C SER A 41 28.74 -3.07 -2.36
N LEU A 42 28.23 -4.13 -2.99
CA LEU A 42 26.90 -4.68 -2.73
C LEU A 42 27.06 -6.11 -2.23
N LYS A 43 26.60 -6.38 -1.00
CA LYS A 43 26.62 -7.70 -0.41
C LYS A 43 25.26 -8.06 0.15
N MET A 44 24.88 -9.32 0.03
CA MET A 44 23.68 -9.88 0.64
C MET A 44 24.10 -10.93 1.66
N ILE A 45 24.01 -10.59 2.96
CA ILE A 45 24.21 -11.60 4.00
C ILE A 45 22.93 -12.40 4.19
N VAL A 46 23.02 -13.74 4.12
CA VAL A 46 21.89 -14.66 4.26
C VAL A 46 22.28 -15.89 5.08
N PRO A 47 21.33 -16.52 5.81
CA PRO A 47 21.57 -17.86 6.35
C PRO A 47 21.96 -18.84 5.24
N SER A 48 22.85 -19.79 5.52
CA SER A 48 23.29 -20.79 4.52
C SER A 48 22.11 -21.57 3.90
N LEU A 49 21.01 -21.77 4.64
CA LEU A 49 19.80 -22.44 4.10
C LEU A 49 19.03 -21.56 3.09
N GLU A 50 19.21 -20.24 3.11
CA GLU A 50 18.52 -19.33 2.18
C GLU A 50 19.36 -18.99 0.94
N LYS A 51 20.61 -19.53 0.86
CA LYS A 51 21.52 -19.24 -0.24
C LYS A 51 20.89 -19.52 -1.61
N LEU A 52 20.30 -20.69 -1.78
CA LEU A 52 19.68 -21.09 -3.06
C LEU A 52 18.48 -20.18 -3.43
N SER A 53 17.74 -19.69 -2.43
CA SER A 53 16.64 -18.76 -2.68
C SER A 53 17.15 -17.42 -3.17
N ALA A 54 18.22 -16.89 -2.58
CA ALA A 54 18.86 -15.65 -3.01
C ALA A 54 19.48 -15.79 -4.43
N GLU A 55 20.13 -16.91 -4.71
CA GLU A 55 20.68 -17.22 -6.06
C GLU A 55 19.57 -17.27 -7.11
N LYS A 56 18.47 -17.98 -6.83
CA LYS A 56 17.31 -18.08 -7.75
C LYS A 56 16.62 -16.73 -7.98
N ALA A 57 16.71 -15.82 -7.04
CA ALA A 57 16.18 -14.45 -7.19
C ALA A 57 17.06 -13.58 -8.12
N GLY A 58 18.21 -14.08 -8.59
CA GLY A 58 19.08 -13.40 -9.54
C GLY A 58 19.88 -12.24 -8.93
N VAL A 59 20.03 -12.16 -7.61
CA VAL A 59 20.72 -11.01 -6.95
C VAL A 59 22.15 -10.85 -7.44
N GLN A 60 22.83 -11.94 -7.82
CA GLN A 60 24.21 -11.90 -8.35
C GLN A 60 24.29 -11.23 -9.73
N GLU A 61 23.22 -11.28 -10.54
CA GLU A 61 23.16 -10.59 -11.83
C GLU A 61 23.16 -9.05 -11.67
N LEU A 62 22.77 -8.58 -10.48
CA LEU A 62 22.84 -7.17 -10.07
C LEU A 62 24.20 -6.79 -9.48
N GLY A 63 25.19 -7.70 -9.51
CA GLY A 63 26.51 -7.48 -8.88
C GLY A 63 26.53 -7.62 -7.37
N ILE A 64 25.48 -8.21 -6.77
CA ILE A 64 25.38 -8.41 -5.32
C ILE A 64 26.11 -9.72 -4.95
N GLU A 65 27.15 -9.62 -4.13
CA GLU A 65 27.85 -10.77 -3.57
C GLU A 65 27.01 -11.43 -2.48
N ILE A 66 26.78 -12.76 -2.58
CA ILE A 66 26.08 -13.50 -1.51
C ILE A 66 27.09 -13.98 -0.48
N VAL A 67 26.94 -13.50 0.75
CA VAL A 67 27.72 -13.94 1.92
C VAL A 67 26.82 -14.75 2.82
N THR A 68 27.25 -15.98 3.14
CA THR A 68 26.45 -16.89 3.98
C THR A 68 26.99 -17.00 5.39
N TRP A 69 26.09 -17.28 6.33
CA TRP A 69 26.41 -17.63 7.71
C TRP A 69 25.69 -18.91 8.13
N LYS A 70 26.28 -19.66 9.07
CA LYS A 70 25.75 -20.93 9.57
C LYS A 70 25.05 -20.75 10.91
N GLU A 71 24.23 -21.74 11.30
CA GLU A 71 23.45 -21.69 12.56
C GLU A 71 24.32 -21.58 13.84
N ASP A 72 25.57 -22.00 13.77
CA ASP A 72 26.57 -21.92 14.84
C ASP A 72 27.43 -20.66 14.79
N GLU A 73 27.19 -19.77 13.82
CA GLU A 73 27.88 -18.48 13.66
C GLU A 73 27.02 -17.31 14.15
N ASN A 74 27.67 -16.23 14.59
CA ASN A 74 26.99 -14.98 14.88
C ASN A 74 26.86 -14.14 13.60
N PRO A 75 25.64 -13.95 13.05
CA PRO A 75 25.48 -13.23 11.78
C PRO A 75 25.85 -11.74 11.88
N TYR A 76 25.78 -11.15 13.07
CA TYR A 76 26.10 -9.74 13.27
C TYR A 76 27.61 -9.50 13.33
N GLU A 77 28.40 -10.44 13.90
CA GLU A 77 29.87 -10.44 13.77
C GLU A 77 30.25 -10.57 12.31
N LYS A 78 29.64 -11.51 11.59
CA LYS A 78 29.84 -11.69 10.16
C LYS A 78 29.54 -10.41 9.37
N LEU A 79 28.48 -9.70 9.71
CA LEU A 79 28.12 -8.43 9.10
C LEU A 79 29.23 -7.37 9.31
N SER A 80 29.80 -7.27 10.52
CA SER A 80 30.90 -6.33 10.81
C SER A 80 32.23 -6.72 10.17
N GLU A 81 32.47 -7.99 9.87
CA GLU A 81 33.64 -8.45 9.13
C GLU A 81 33.60 -8.05 7.63
N ILE A 82 32.40 -8.03 7.04
CA ILE A 82 32.23 -7.75 5.60
C ILE A 82 31.93 -6.30 5.27
N SER A 83 31.70 -5.45 6.27
CA SER A 83 31.32 -4.04 6.09
C SER A 83 31.82 -3.17 7.23
N THR A 84 32.10 -1.90 6.92
CA THR A 84 32.53 -0.90 7.90
C THR A 84 31.86 0.43 7.61
N GLY A 85 31.50 1.18 8.63
CA GLY A 85 30.92 2.52 8.48
C GLY A 85 30.80 3.23 9.83
N LYS A 86 30.93 4.56 9.81
CA LYS A 86 30.68 5.41 10.97
C LYS A 86 29.30 6.08 10.92
N GLN A 87 28.76 6.26 9.73
CA GLN A 87 27.40 6.78 9.50
C GLN A 87 26.57 5.66 8.87
N ILE A 88 25.83 4.95 9.69
CA ILE A 88 25.05 3.75 9.28
C ILE A 88 23.58 4.12 9.22
N SER A 89 22.96 3.90 8.07
CA SER A 89 21.52 4.09 7.90
C SER A 89 20.81 2.73 7.84
N LEU A 90 19.76 2.60 8.63
CA LEU A 90 19.00 1.36 8.77
C LEU A 90 17.63 1.50 8.12
N ASP A 91 17.20 0.46 7.45
CA ASP A 91 15.80 0.31 7.02
C ASP A 91 14.86 0.43 8.22
N GLY A 92 13.90 1.35 8.17
CA GLY A 92 12.98 1.61 9.27
C GLY A 92 12.04 0.45 9.60
N SER A 93 11.85 -0.48 8.66
CA SER A 93 11.09 -1.72 8.89
C SER A 93 11.88 -2.78 9.69
N MET A 94 13.17 -2.54 9.96
CA MET A 94 14.03 -3.46 10.70
C MET A 94 13.54 -3.61 12.13
N ASN A 95 13.34 -4.84 12.60
CA ASN A 95 12.90 -5.07 13.98
C ASN A 95 13.97 -4.64 15.01
N ALA A 96 13.50 -4.21 16.19
CA ALA A 96 14.36 -3.67 17.24
C ALA A 96 15.47 -4.63 17.69
N ALA A 97 15.24 -5.94 17.70
CA ALA A 97 16.25 -6.92 18.08
C ALA A 97 17.44 -6.92 17.10
N LYS A 98 17.17 -6.83 15.79
CA LYS A 98 18.21 -6.72 14.78
C LYS A 98 18.96 -5.39 14.90
N VAL A 99 18.25 -4.27 15.11
CA VAL A 99 18.85 -2.94 15.32
C VAL A 99 19.82 -2.95 16.49
N LEU A 100 19.41 -3.47 17.65
CA LEU A 100 20.24 -3.50 18.86
C LEU A 100 21.49 -4.37 18.68
N ASN A 101 21.37 -5.53 18.02
CA ASN A 101 22.52 -6.38 17.72
C ASN A 101 23.50 -5.71 16.74
N ILE A 102 22.99 -5.01 15.71
CA ILE A 102 23.84 -4.23 14.80
C ILE A 102 24.56 -3.11 15.55
N GLN A 103 23.84 -2.35 16.38
CA GLN A 103 24.43 -1.28 17.19
C GLN A 103 25.55 -1.79 18.09
N HIS A 104 25.38 -2.97 18.69
CA HIS A 104 26.40 -3.59 19.51
C HIS A 104 27.67 -3.94 18.70
N GLN A 105 27.53 -4.42 17.47
CA GLN A 105 28.69 -4.79 16.61
C GLN A 105 29.41 -3.58 16.00
N PHE A 106 28.71 -2.49 15.80
CA PHE A 106 29.26 -1.26 15.23
C PHE A 106 29.41 -0.15 16.29
N ASP A 107 30.01 -0.52 17.43
CA ASP A 107 30.20 0.42 18.54
C ASP A 107 30.97 1.68 18.10
N GLY A 108 30.52 2.84 18.57
CA GLY A 108 31.08 4.14 18.19
C GLY A 108 30.58 4.67 16.84
N SER A 109 29.72 3.94 16.10
CA SER A 109 29.07 4.45 14.90
C SER A 109 27.81 5.25 15.24
N ARG A 110 27.41 6.13 14.31
CA ARG A 110 26.14 6.85 14.37
C ARG A 110 25.11 6.18 13.49
N PHE A 111 23.89 6.08 14.00
CA PHE A 111 22.79 5.44 13.31
C PHE A 111 21.71 6.44 12.90
N SER A 112 21.14 6.24 11.73
CA SER A 112 20.01 7.01 11.21
C SER A 112 18.99 6.09 10.55
N ASN A 113 17.76 6.61 10.36
CA ASN A 113 16.72 5.92 9.62
C ASN A 113 16.88 6.21 8.11
N ALA A 114 16.79 5.17 7.29
CA ALA A 114 16.90 5.23 5.83
C ALA A 114 15.54 5.48 5.11
N ASP A 115 14.42 5.52 5.82
CA ASP A 115 13.08 5.54 5.20
C ASP A 115 12.91 6.70 4.21
N LYS A 116 13.40 7.89 4.56
CA LYS A 116 13.31 9.02 3.65
C LYS A 116 14.05 8.74 2.33
N LEU A 117 15.27 8.19 2.40
CA LEU A 117 16.05 7.85 1.21
C LEU A 117 15.37 6.77 0.36
N LEU A 118 14.87 5.73 1.00
CA LEU A 118 14.23 4.57 0.34
C LEU A 118 12.86 4.95 -0.22
N SER A 119 12.09 5.74 0.51
CA SER A 119 10.79 6.22 0.07
C SER A 119 10.93 7.22 -1.11
N ASP A 120 11.91 8.11 -1.09
CA ASP A 120 12.19 9.03 -2.21
C ASP A 120 12.52 8.25 -3.52
N LEU A 121 13.16 7.07 -3.41
CA LEU A 121 13.41 6.19 -4.56
C LEU A 121 12.15 5.50 -5.08
N ARG A 122 11.28 5.03 -4.18
CA ARG A 122 10.08 4.25 -4.50
C ARG A 122 8.87 5.12 -4.86
N SER A 123 8.84 6.36 -4.36
CA SER A 123 7.67 7.24 -4.54
C SER A 123 7.37 7.55 -6.00
N ARG A 124 8.39 7.68 -6.85
CA ARG A 124 8.25 7.91 -8.29
C ARG A 124 8.43 6.62 -9.07
N LYS A 125 7.34 6.14 -9.65
CA LYS A 125 7.27 4.89 -10.39
C LYS A 125 7.83 5.06 -11.79
N SER A 126 8.65 4.12 -12.21
CA SER A 126 9.06 3.93 -13.61
C SER A 126 7.88 3.48 -14.47
N ALA A 127 8.01 3.54 -15.78
CA ALA A 127 6.98 3.05 -16.71
C ALA A 127 6.63 1.56 -16.47
N TYR A 128 7.62 0.73 -16.09
CA TYR A 128 7.37 -0.67 -15.73
C TYR A 128 6.51 -0.76 -14.46
N GLU A 129 6.83 -0.03 -13.40
CA GLU A 129 6.09 -0.05 -12.14
C GLU A 129 4.65 0.45 -12.32
N ILE A 130 4.46 1.49 -13.15
CA ILE A 130 3.13 1.98 -13.52
C ILE A 130 2.34 0.88 -14.21
N SER A 131 2.93 0.16 -15.17
CA SER A 131 2.26 -0.95 -15.86
C SER A 131 1.86 -2.08 -14.91
N GLN A 132 2.62 -2.31 -13.83
CA GLN A 132 2.27 -3.30 -12.80
C GLN A 132 1.12 -2.83 -11.90
N LEU A 133 1.05 -1.52 -11.59
CA LEU A 133 -0.10 -0.94 -10.88
C LEU A 133 -1.38 -0.96 -11.73
N GLU A 134 -1.28 -0.69 -13.04
CA GLU A 134 -2.41 -0.84 -13.97
C GLU A 134 -2.91 -2.29 -14.02
N LEU A 135 -1.98 -3.27 -14.03
CA LEU A 135 -2.33 -4.68 -14.00
C LEU A 135 -3.02 -5.07 -12.67
N ALA A 136 -2.49 -4.59 -11.54
CA ALA A 136 -3.07 -4.79 -10.22
C ALA A 136 -4.48 -4.17 -10.13
N GLY A 137 -4.65 -2.94 -10.63
CA GLY A 137 -5.95 -2.28 -10.75
C GLY A 137 -6.95 -3.07 -11.62
N LYS A 138 -6.48 -3.60 -12.75
CA LYS A 138 -7.33 -4.45 -13.60
C LYS A 138 -7.79 -5.73 -12.88
N TYR A 139 -6.92 -6.38 -12.12
CA TYR A 139 -7.28 -7.58 -11.38
C TYR A 139 -8.32 -7.28 -10.29
N ILE A 140 -8.14 -6.19 -9.53
CA ILE A 140 -9.10 -5.85 -8.48
C ILE A 140 -10.44 -5.37 -9.05
N ASP A 141 -10.43 -4.71 -10.21
CA ASP A 141 -11.63 -4.36 -10.96
C ASP A 141 -12.42 -5.61 -11.41
N GLU A 142 -11.73 -6.66 -11.82
CA GLU A 142 -12.33 -7.96 -12.17
C GLU A 142 -13.05 -8.57 -10.97
N VAL A 143 -12.47 -8.48 -9.76
CA VAL A 143 -13.14 -8.92 -8.53
C VAL A 143 -14.43 -8.12 -8.30
N HIS A 144 -14.34 -6.78 -8.35
CA HIS A 144 -15.53 -5.94 -8.16
C HIS A 144 -16.63 -6.21 -9.18
N SER A 145 -16.28 -6.54 -10.42
CA SER A 145 -17.27 -6.84 -11.48
C SER A 145 -18.06 -8.11 -11.20
N GLN A 146 -17.47 -9.06 -10.47
CA GLN A 146 -18.07 -10.36 -10.15
C GLN A 146 -18.83 -10.37 -8.80
N ILE A 147 -18.84 -9.28 -8.03
CA ILE A 147 -19.56 -9.21 -6.75
C ILE A 147 -21.05 -9.55 -6.90
N VAL A 148 -21.68 -9.07 -7.98
CA VAL A 148 -23.10 -9.33 -8.28
C VAL A 148 -23.37 -10.81 -8.45
N GLU A 149 -22.42 -11.57 -9.00
CA GLU A 149 -22.58 -12.99 -9.30
C GLU A 149 -22.33 -13.87 -8.07
N ILE A 150 -21.38 -13.47 -7.21
CA ILE A 150 -21.00 -14.28 -6.04
C ILE A 150 -21.84 -13.98 -4.79
N PHE A 151 -22.52 -12.82 -4.76
CA PHE A 151 -23.41 -12.48 -3.64
C PHE A 151 -24.67 -13.32 -3.64
N GLU A 152 -25.04 -13.83 -2.48
CA GLU A 152 -26.30 -14.55 -2.25
C GLU A 152 -27.07 -13.89 -1.10
N LEU A 153 -28.38 -13.70 -1.29
CA LEU A 153 -29.21 -13.16 -0.21
C LEU A 153 -29.18 -14.10 1.00
N GLY A 154 -28.75 -13.56 2.14
CA GLY A 154 -28.53 -14.33 3.37
C GLY A 154 -27.06 -14.57 3.69
N ASP A 155 -26.15 -14.18 2.79
CA ASP A 155 -24.73 -14.10 3.13
C ASP A 155 -24.51 -13.25 4.38
N THR A 156 -23.51 -13.62 5.16
CA THR A 156 -22.94 -12.75 6.19
C THR A 156 -21.78 -11.95 5.59
N GLU A 157 -21.37 -10.87 6.26
CA GLU A 157 -20.17 -10.13 5.85
C GLU A 157 -18.97 -11.07 5.71
N LYS A 158 -18.76 -11.99 6.68
CA LYS A 158 -17.68 -12.99 6.62
C LYS A 158 -17.81 -13.97 5.45
N SER A 159 -19.03 -14.45 5.14
CA SER A 159 -19.20 -15.39 4.04
C SER A 159 -18.89 -14.72 2.70
N LEU A 160 -19.35 -13.50 2.50
CA LEU A 160 -19.05 -12.72 1.30
C LEU A 160 -17.55 -12.37 1.24
N ALA A 161 -16.95 -11.91 2.33
CA ALA A 161 -15.53 -11.64 2.40
C ALA A 161 -14.67 -12.86 2.03
N LYS A 162 -15.08 -14.07 2.45
CA LYS A 162 -14.39 -15.31 2.07
C LYS A 162 -14.51 -15.62 0.57
N LYS A 163 -15.68 -15.38 -0.03
CA LYS A 163 -15.87 -15.54 -1.48
C LYS A 163 -14.96 -14.56 -2.24
N ILE A 164 -14.93 -13.30 -1.80
CA ILE A 164 -14.08 -12.23 -2.37
C ILE A 164 -12.60 -12.59 -2.23
N HIS A 165 -12.16 -13.03 -1.04
CA HIS A 165 -10.78 -13.44 -0.81
C HIS A 165 -10.31 -14.51 -1.83
N ASN A 166 -11.13 -15.54 -2.07
CA ASN A 166 -10.80 -16.57 -3.05
C ASN A 166 -10.71 -16.00 -4.46
N LEU A 167 -11.64 -15.12 -4.81
CA LEU A 167 -11.69 -14.50 -6.12
C LEU A 167 -10.47 -13.60 -6.40
N ILE A 168 -9.98 -12.86 -5.40
CA ILE A 168 -8.75 -12.05 -5.53
C ILE A 168 -7.56 -12.92 -5.97
N VAL A 169 -7.42 -14.12 -5.40
CA VAL A 169 -6.36 -15.07 -5.80
C VAL A 169 -6.63 -15.64 -7.19
N GLU A 170 -7.87 -15.98 -7.50
CA GLU A 170 -8.28 -16.58 -8.79
C GLU A 170 -8.02 -15.63 -9.97
N VAL A 171 -8.23 -14.33 -9.82
CA VAL A 171 -8.00 -13.32 -10.88
C VAL A 171 -6.52 -13.01 -11.11
N GLY A 172 -5.61 -13.43 -10.21
CA GLY A 172 -4.16 -13.33 -10.45
C GLY A 172 -3.33 -12.66 -9.37
N HIS A 173 -3.87 -12.34 -8.20
CA HIS A 173 -3.06 -11.90 -7.06
C HIS A 173 -2.33 -13.10 -6.42
N ASP A 174 -1.11 -12.86 -5.93
CA ASP A 174 -0.29 -13.83 -5.20
C ASP A 174 -0.72 -13.94 -3.72
N SER A 175 -1.25 -12.85 -3.18
CA SER A 175 -1.80 -12.78 -1.82
C SER A 175 -2.91 -11.75 -1.71
N VAL A 176 -3.78 -11.96 -0.73
CA VAL A 176 -4.81 -11.01 -0.31
C VAL A 176 -4.25 -10.20 0.86
N ASP A 177 -4.29 -8.88 0.74
CA ASP A 177 -3.77 -8.00 1.77
C ASP A 177 -4.87 -7.65 2.78
N PHE A 178 -6.08 -7.36 2.29
CA PHE A 178 -7.26 -7.11 3.12
C PHE A 178 -8.56 -7.33 2.33
N VAL A 179 -9.65 -7.60 3.08
CA VAL A 179 -11.02 -7.65 2.56
C VAL A 179 -11.95 -7.05 3.60
N ILE A 180 -12.43 -5.84 3.35
CA ILE A 180 -13.47 -5.18 4.14
C ILE A 180 -14.81 -5.41 3.45
N VAL A 181 -15.77 -5.96 4.18
CA VAL A 181 -17.18 -6.04 3.78
C VAL A 181 -17.99 -5.51 4.95
N ALA A 182 -18.49 -4.29 4.81
CA ALA A 182 -19.24 -3.60 5.84
C ALA A 182 -20.68 -3.31 5.39
N SER A 183 -21.67 -3.85 6.07
CA SER A 183 -23.07 -3.78 5.67
C SER A 183 -23.92 -2.92 6.61
N GLY A 184 -24.79 -2.08 6.06
CA GLY A 184 -25.67 -1.21 6.81
C GLY A 184 -24.92 -0.32 7.81
N ILE A 185 -25.23 -0.38 9.08
CA ILE A 185 -24.60 0.43 10.14
C ILE A 185 -23.09 0.15 10.30
N ASN A 186 -22.62 -1.03 9.94
CA ASN A 186 -21.21 -1.38 10.01
C ASN A 186 -20.37 -0.59 9.00
N SER A 187 -20.96 -0.11 7.90
CA SER A 187 -20.28 0.75 6.93
C SER A 187 -19.86 2.11 7.51
N ALA A 188 -20.40 2.51 8.66
CA ALA A 188 -19.96 3.69 9.40
C ALA A 188 -18.57 3.53 10.07
N SER A 189 -17.95 2.36 9.99
CA SER A 189 -16.58 2.11 10.47
C SER A 189 -15.62 1.95 9.30
N PRO A 190 -14.65 2.87 9.08
CA PRO A 190 -13.76 2.83 7.92
C PRO A 190 -12.96 1.51 7.78
N HIS A 191 -12.52 0.95 8.90
CA HIS A 191 -11.73 -0.29 8.95
C HIS A 191 -12.52 -1.41 9.62
N HIS A 192 -13.77 -1.61 9.19
CA HIS A 192 -14.63 -2.66 9.73
C HIS A 192 -14.08 -4.05 9.38
N GLU A 193 -13.95 -4.90 10.39
CA GLU A 193 -13.67 -6.32 10.16
C GLU A 193 -14.98 -7.08 9.90
N PRO A 194 -15.09 -7.88 8.82
CA PRO A 194 -16.29 -8.62 8.50
C PRO A 194 -16.78 -9.51 9.65
N THR A 195 -18.06 -9.42 9.98
CA THR A 195 -18.71 -10.13 11.09
C THR A 195 -19.69 -11.20 10.60
N ASP A 196 -20.34 -11.88 11.54
CA ASP A 196 -21.44 -12.83 11.25
C ASP A 196 -22.79 -12.10 11.05
N LYS A 197 -22.80 -10.75 10.93
CA LYS A 197 -23.99 -9.98 10.57
C LYS A 197 -24.45 -10.42 9.19
N LYS A 198 -25.73 -10.81 9.11
CA LYS A 198 -26.39 -11.09 7.83
C LYS A 198 -26.58 -9.79 7.06
N ILE A 199 -26.28 -9.84 5.78
CA ILE A 199 -26.56 -8.79 4.82
C ILE A 199 -28.04 -8.83 4.46
N LEU A 200 -28.75 -7.73 4.65
CA LEU A 200 -30.19 -7.66 4.51
C LEU A 200 -30.61 -6.74 3.35
N SER A 201 -31.81 -6.96 2.83
CA SER A 201 -32.41 -6.03 1.87
C SER A 201 -32.50 -4.62 2.46
N GLY A 202 -32.05 -3.63 1.71
CA GLY A 202 -31.93 -2.24 2.11
C GLY A 202 -30.56 -1.87 2.71
N ASP A 203 -29.70 -2.83 3.02
CA ASP A 203 -28.34 -2.53 3.45
C ASP A 203 -27.52 -1.93 2.29
N VAL A 204 -26.75 -0.89 2.59
CA VAL A 204 -25.62 -0.49 1.77
C VAL A 204 -24.44 -1.37 2.14
N LEU A 205 -23.60 -1.72 1.16
CA LEU A 205 -22.35 -2.44 1.38
C LEU A 205 -21.17 -1.58 0.93
N LEU A 206 -20.26 -1.33 1.83
CA LEU A 206 -18.93 -0.86 1.52
C LEU A 206 -18.05 -2.10 1.35
N ILE A 207 -17.51 -2.27 0.15
CA ILE A 207 -16.54 -3.34 -0.16
C ILE A 207 -15.24 -2.65 -0.54
N ASP A 208 -14.22 -2.89 0.27
CA ASP A 208 -12.88 -2.35 0.11
C ASP A 208 -11.87 -3.49 0.16
N ILE A 209 -11.13 -3.65 -0.93
CA ILE A 209 -10.34 -4.85 -1.19
C ILE A 209 -9.02 -4.54 -1.86
N GLY A 210 -8.00 -5.27 -1.43
CA GLY A 210 -6.66 -5.17 -1.98
C GLY A 210 -5.89 -6.48 -1.90
N GLY A 211 -4.94 -6.61 -2.79
CA GLY A 211 -4.04 -7.76 -2.85
C GLY A 211 -2.73 -7.43 -3.53
N THR A 212 -1.74 -8.29 -3.32
CA THR A 212 -0.41 -8.17 -3.91
C THR A 212 -0.28 -9.10 -5.10
N THR A 213 0.13 -8.57 -6.25
CA THR A 213 0.37 -9.34 -7.47
C THR A 213 1.70 -10.13 -7.38
N PRO A 214 1.95 -11.12 -8.27
CA PRO A 214 3.23 -11.85 -8.33
C PRO A 214 4.44 -10.91 -8.49
N SER A 215 4.30 -9.80 -9.21
CA SER A 215 5.35 -8.78 -9.33
C SER A 215 5.60 -8.00 -8.03
N GLY A 216 4.66 -8.06 -7.07
CA GLY A 216 4.74 -7.41 -5.76
C GLY A 216 4.01 -6.10 -5.63
N TYR A 217 3.45 -5.60 -6.73
CA TYR A 217 2.67 -4.37 -6.70
C TYR A 217 1.28 -4.65 -6.14
N CYS A 218 0.85 -3.76 -5.26
CA CYS A 218 -0.43 -3.86 -4.57
C CYS A 218 -1.55 -3.26 -5.40
N SER A 219 -2.76 -3.78 -5.23
CA SER A 219 -4.01 -3.17 -5.64
C SER A 219 -4.78 -2.66 -4.44
N ASP A 220 -5.62 -1.66 -4.67
CA ASP A 220 -6.51 -1.08 -3.67
C ASP A 220 -7.74 -0.50 -4.37
N CYS A 221 -8.95 -0.79 -3.87
CA CYS A 221 -10.16 -0.25 -4.45
C CYS A 221 -11.36 -0.38 -3.53
N THR A 222 -12.06 0.71 -3.28
CA THR A 222 -13.36 0.72 -2.59
C THR A 222 -14.50 1.02 -3.55
N ARG A 223 -15.56 0.19 -3.50
CA ARG A 223 -16.83 0.40 -4.22
C ARG A 223 -18.03 0.17 -3.31
N MET A 224 -19.14 0.84 -3.66
CA MET A 224 -20.40 0.75 -2.92
C MET A 224 -21.45 -0.06 -3.66
N TYR A 225 -22.12 -0.92 -2.91
CA TYR A 225 -23.24 -1.74 -3.38
C TYR A 225 -24.48 -1.47 -2.51
N CYS A 226 -25.66 -1.88 -3.00
CA CYS A 226 -26.90 -1.82 -2.23
C CYS A 226 -27.72 -3.07 -2.48
N VAL A 227 -28.25 -3.69 -1.44
CA VAL A 227 -29.13 -4.85 -1.56
C VAL A 227 -30.56 -4.39 -1.79
N GLY A 228 -31.04 -4.50 -3.04
CA GLY A 228 -32.38 -4.06 -3.41
C GLY A 228 -32.53 -2.54 -3.52
N LYS A 229 -33.42 -1.93 -2.75
CA LYS A 229 -33.77 -0.50 -2.92
C LYS A 229 -32.85 0.41 -2.13
N ILE A 230 -32.22 1.35 -2.82
CA ILE A 230 -31.37 2.38 -2.23
C ILE A 230 -32.24 3.42 -1.49
N ASP A 231 -31.84 3.76 -0.27
CA ASP A 231 -32.40 4.91 0.46
C ASP A 231 -32.05 6.23 -0.23
N SER A 232 -32.99 7.15 -0.30
CA SER A 232 -32.81 8.40 -1.03
C SER A 232 -31.83 9.36 -0.32
N GLU A 233 -31.76 9.35 1.01
CA GLU A 233 -30.82 10.17 1.77
C GLU A 233 -29.40 9.67 1.53
N PHE A 234 -29.16 8.34 1.61
CA PHE A 234 -27.89 7.74 1.28
C PHE A 234 -27.45 8.08 -0.14
N LYS A 235 -28.35 7.90 -1.12
CA LYS A 235 -28.06 8.18 -2.53
C LYS A 235 -27.61 9.63 -2.75
N ASN A 236 -28.28 10.59 -2.11
CA ASN A 236 -27.93 12.02 -2.23
C ASN A 236 -26.53 12.30 -1.62
N LYS A 237 -26.23 11.75 -0.43
CA LYS A 237 -24.91 11.91 0.20
C LYS A 237 -23.81 11.24 -0.61
N TYR A 238 -24.11 10.08 -1.19
CA TYR A 238 -23.16 9.35 -2.05
C TYR A 238 -22.81 10.13 -3.32
N GLU A 239 -23.80 10.77 -3.94
CA GLU A 239 -23.56 11.62 -5.12
C GLU A 239 -22.65 12.82 -4.79
N ILE A 240 -22.79 13.42 -3.60
CA ILE A 240 -21.89 14.46 -3.11
C ILE A 240 -20.46 13.89 -2.95
N LEU A 241 -20.33 12.70 -2.37
CA LEU A 241 -19.04 12.02 -2.21
C LEU A 241 -18.38 11.73 -3.57
N ARG A 242 -19.15 11.24 -4.54
CA ARG A 242 -18.66 10.96 -5.88
C ARG A 242 -18.08 12.21 -6.56
N GLN A 243 -18.79 13.33 -6.45
CA GLN A 243 -18.33 14.61 -7.00
C GLN A 243 -17.08 15.14 -6.27
N ALA A 244 -16.97 14.91 -4.95
CA ALA A 244 -15.76 15.23 -4.19
C ALA A 244 -14.55 14.42 -4.69
N GLN A 245 -14.72 13.13 -4.91
CA GLN A 245 -13.66 12.24 -5.41
C GLN A 245 -13.28 12.61 -6.86
N GLU A 246 -14.24 12.80 -7.75
CA GLU A 246 -14.00 13.19 -9.15
C GLU A 246 -13.28 14.54 -9.24
N SER A 247 -13.65 15.50 -8.39
CA SER A 247 -12.98 16.80 -8.31
C SER A 247 -11.51 16.65 -7.91
N ALA A 248 -11.22 15.81 -6.91
CA ALA A 248 -9.84 15.55 -6.50
C ALA A 248 -9.04 14.84 -7.61
N VAL A 249 -9.62 13.83 -8.28
CA VAL A 249 -8.97 13.14 -9.41
C VAL A 249 -8.63 14.12 -10.54
N SER A 250 -9.50 15.07 -10.84
CA SER A 250 -9.27 16.06 -11.91
C SER A 250 -8.11 17.02 -11.61
N GLU A 251 -7.80 17.25 -10.33
CA GLU A 251 -6.72 18.14 -9.91
C GLU A 251 -5.34 17.47 -9.87
N VAL A 252 -5.25 16.14 -9.97
CA VAL A 252 -3.97 15.40 -9.94
C VAL A 252 -2.99 15.85 -11.02
N SER A 253 -3.49 16.16 -12.21
CA SER A 253 -2.67 16.63 -13.33
C SER A 253 -2.10 18.03 -13.13
N THR A 254 -2.68 18.81 -12.21
CA THR A 254 -2.25 20.19 -11.96
C THR A 254 -0.98 20.26 -11.09
N LYS A 255 -0.40 21.46 -10.95
CA LYS A 255 0.69 21.70 -10.00
C LYS A 255 0.12 21.91 -8.61
N ILE A 256 -0.12 20.82 -7.89
CA ILE A 256 -0.76 20.80 -6.57
C ILE A 256 0.14 20.13 -5.53
N THR A 257 0.03 20.57 -4.25
CA THR A 257 0.62 19.86 -3.10
C THR A 257 -0.30 18.72 -2.63
N ALA A 258 0.23 17.76 -1.89
CA ALA A 258 -0.60 16.71 -1.29
C ALA A 258 -1.66 17.30 -0.34
N ALA A 259 -1.31 18.34 0.44
CA ALA A 259 -2.26 19.08 1.27
C ALA A 259 -3.33 19.81 0.44
N GLY A 260 -2.91 20.39 -0.69
CA GLY A 260 -3.84 21.02 -1.64
C GLY A 260 -4.84 20.03 -2.20
N LEU A 261 -4.37 18.83 -2.57
CA LEU A 261 -5.24 17.78 -3.10
C LEU A 261 -6.21 17.23 -2.02
N ASP A 262 -5.75 17.03 -0.77
CA ASP A 262 -6.64 16.70 0.36
C ASP A 262 -7.73 17.76 0.53
N SER A 263 -7.36 19.04 0.43
CA SER A 263 -8.28 20.16 0.58
C SER A 263 -9.39 20.19 -0.48
N VAL A 264 -9.15 19.65 -1.69
CA VAL A 264 -10.17 19.63 -2.77
C VAL A 264 -11.39 18.82 -2.32
N SER A 265 -11.21 17.54 -1.99
CA SER A 265 -12.31 16.68 -1.57
C SER A 265 -12.89 17.10 -0.22
N ARG A 266 -12.04 17.47 0.73
CA ARG A 266 -12.45 17.87 2.09
C ARG A 266 -13.33 19.10 2.07
N THR A 267 -12.90 20.16 1.39
CA THR A 267 -13.69 21.41 1.28
C THR A 267 -15.01 21.18 0.54
N TYR A 268 -15.01 20.29 -0.45
CA TYR A 268 -16.25 19.95 -1.15
C TYR A 268 -17.26 19.28 -0.21
N LEU A 269 -16.81 18.31 0.60
CA LEU A 269 -17.65 17.64 1.60
C LEU A 269 -18.10 18.60 2.71
N GLU A 270 -17.24 19.51 3.17
CA GLU A 270 -17.59 20.55 4.16
C GLU A 270 -18.73 21.46 3.69
N LYS A 271 -18.67 21.93 2.43
CA LYS A 271 -19.73 22.76 1.83
C LYS A 271 -21.10 22.07 1.77
N HIS A 272 -21.11 20.74 1.82
CA HIS A 272 -22.33 19.93 1.76
C HIS A 272 -22.67 19.28 3.12
N ASN A 273 -22.12 19.80 4.24
CA ASN A 273 -22.34 19.32 5.62
C ASN A 273 -21.94 17.84 5.82
N LEU A 274 -20.93 17.35 5.08
CA LEU A 274 -20.36 16.02 5.26
C LEU A 274 -18.91 16.06 5.76
N GLY A 275 -18.32 17.23 5.94
CA GLY A 275 -16.90 17.39 6.32
C GLY A 275 -16.59 16.82 7.71
N GLU A 276 -17.49 16.95 8.69
CA GLU A 276 -17.30 16.39 10.05
C GLU A 276 -17.25 14.84 10.06
N TYR A 277 -17.83 14.20 9.04
CA TYR A 277 -17.85 12.74 8.88
C TYR A 277 -16.68 12.20 8.04
N PHE A 278 -15.86 13.07 7.44
CA PHE A 278 -14.65 12.70 6.70
C PHE A 278 -13.44 12.71 7.63
N ILE A 279 -13.22 11.61 8.33
CA ILE A 279 -12.32 11.50 9.49
C ILE A 279 -10.92 10.98 9.21
N HIS A 280 -10.58 10.68 7.94
CA HIS A 280 -9.26 10.19 7.54
C HIS A 280 -8.64 11.09 6.45
N ARG A 281 -7.41 10.79 6.04
CA ARG A 281 -6.74 11.44 4.91
C ARG A 281 -7.43 11.12 3.59
N THR A 282 -7.20 11.94 2.56
CA THR A 282 -7.79 11.71 1.24
C THR A 282 -7.15 10.54 0.50
N GLY A 283 -5.93 10.14 0.89
CA GLY A 283 -5.27 9.00 0.25
C GLY A 283 -3.84 8.76 0.73
N HIS A 284 -3.23 7.75 0.16
CA HIS A 284 -1.86 7.30 0.46
C HIS A 284 -1.17 6.82 -0.81
N GLY A 285 0.15 6.92 -0.85
CA GLY A 285 0.95 6.28 -1.90
C GLY A 285 0.77 4.76 -1.89
N ILE A 286 0.96 4.15 -3.05
CA ILE A 286 0.88 2.71 -3.25
C ILE A 286 1.99 2.24 -4.17
N GLY A 287 2.44 1.01 -4.00
CA GLY A 287 3.47 0.40 -4.83
C GLY A 287 3.73 -1.03 -4.41
N LEU A 288 4.91 -1.29 -3.84
CA LEU A 288 5.26 -2.57 -3.20
C LEU A 288 4.71 -2.70 -1.77
N GLU A 289 4.10 -1.64 -1.26
CA GLU A 289 3.29 -1.61 -0.05
C GLU A 289 1.94 -1.00 -0.38
N THR A 290 0.89 -1.46 0.29
CA THR A 290 -0.44 -0.85 0.17
C THR A 290 -0.38 0.61 0.61
N HIS A 291 0.33 0.92 1.70
CA HIS A 291 0.53 2.27 2.19
C HIS A 291 2.00 2.68 2.14
N GLU A 292 2.34 3.64 1.27
CA GLU A 292 3.66 4.28 1.21
C GLU A 292 3.53 5.79 0.93
N GLU A 293 4.64 6.52 0.83
CA GLU A 293 4.63 7.93 0.40
C GLU A 293 4.27 8.06 -1.11
N PRO A 294 3.55 9.15 -1.47
CA PRO A 294 3.15 10.30 -0.65
C PRO A 294 1.83 10.06 0.09
N TYR A 295 1.71 10.60 1.32
CA TYR A 295 0.41 10.67 1.99
C TYR A 295 -0.33 11.93 1.58
N ILE A 296 -1.58 11.77 1.12
CA ILE A 296 -2.47 12.86 0.70
C ILE A 296 -3.25 13.35 1.93
N VAL A 297 -2.64 14.25 2.66
CA VAL A 297 -3.10 14.73 3.97
C VAL A 297 -2.81 16.21 4.13
N SER A 298 -3.63 16.91 4.90
CA SER A 298 -3.59 18.37 5.09
C SER A 298 -2.25 18.93 5.61
N THR A 299 -1.38 18.10 6.17
CA THR A 299 -0.05 18.51 6.68
C THR A 299 1.09 18.29 5.70
N ASN A 300 0.83 17.68 4.53
CA ASN A 300 1.86 17.37 3.54
C ASN A 300 1.93 18.46 2.46
N GLU A 301 2.79 19.46 2.66
CA GLU A 301 2.97 20.62 1.74
C GLU A 301 3.89 20.30 0.54
N LYS A 302 4.35 19.06 0.38
CA LYS A 302 5.15 18.69 -0.79
C LYS A 302 4.30 18.68 -2.05
N PHE A 303 4.85 19.22 -3.14
CA PHE A 303 4.23 19.10 -4.45
C PHE A 303 4.22 17.64 -4.90
N LEU A 304 3.10 17.25 -5.51
CA LEU A 304 3.00 15.97 -6.19
C LEU A 304 3.81 16.00 -7.49
N GLU A 305 4.61 14.95 -7.70
CA GLU A 305 5.53 14.83 -8.83
C GLU A 305 5.09 13.73 -9.80
N ASP A 306 5.52 13.84 -11.05
CA ASP A 306 5.22 12.83 -12.06
C ASP A 306 5.78 11.46 -11.67
N GLY A 307 5.02 10.42 -11.96
CA GLY A 307 5.29 9.04 -11.57
C GLY A 307 4.84 8.68 -10.16
N GLN A 308 4.35 9.62 -9.35
CA GLN A 308 3.76 9.28 -8.06
C GLN A 308 2.40 8.61 -8.24
N ALA A 309 2.23 7.45 -7.58
CA ALA A 309 0.99 6.69 -7.54
C ALA A 309 0.41 6.73 -6.13
N PHE A 310 -0.89 7.00 -6.00
CA PHE A 310 -1.57 7.12 -4.71
C PHE A 310 -3.07 6.90 -4.85
N SER A 311 -3.74 6.57 -3.72
CA SER A 311 -5.19 6.49 -3.67
C SER A 311 -5.83 7.88 -3.61
N ILE A 312 -7.05 8.00 -4.14
CA ILE A 312 -7.98 9.08 -3.87
C ILE A 312 -9.27 8.45 -3.38
N GLU A 313 -9.47 8.51 -2.06
CA GLU A 313 -10.43 7.70 -1.32
C GLU A 313 -11.27 8.50 -0.31
N PRO A 314 -11.84 9.66 -0.67
CA PRO A 314 -12.69 10.36 0.28
C PRO A 314 -13.85 9.48 0.73
N GLY A 315 -14.28 9.68 1.98
CA GLY A 315 -15.39 8.95 2.57
C GLY A 315 -16.13 9.76 3.60
N PHE A 316 -17.32 9.33 3.98
CA PHE A 316 -18.05 9.83 5.12
C PHE A 316 -18.60 8.68 5.96
N TYR A 317 -18.61 8.84 7.28
CA TYR A 317 -19.00 7.77 8.23
C TYR A 317 -19.88 8.36 9.32
N ILE A 318 -21.20 8.13 9.22
CA ILE A 318 -22.19 8.66 10.15
C ILE A 318 -22.51 7.57 11.16
N GLU A 319 -22.03 7.77 12.37
CA GLU A 319 -22.16 6.79 13.47
C GLU A 319 -23.61 6.31 13.65
N ASN A 320 -23.80 5.01 13.82
CA ASN A 320 -25.08 4.32 13.95
C ASN A 320 -26.05 4.47 12.76
N GLN A 321 -25.55 4.92 11.61
CA GLN A 321 -26.35 5.02 10.38
C GLN A 321 -25.70 4.24 9.24
N PHE A 322 -24.76 4.87 8.54
CA PHE A 322 -24.06 4.31 7.38
C PHE A 322 -22.79 5.11 7.08
N GLY A 323 -21.93 4.53 6.30
CA GLY A 323 -20.78 5.20 5.70
C GLY A 323 -20.61 4.83 4.24
N ALA A 324 -19.80 5.59 3.54
CA ALA A 324 -19.41 5.34 2.16
C ALA A 324 -17.99 5.82 1.90
N ARG A 325 -17.28 5.13 1.00
CA ARG A 325 -15.99 5.51 0.44
C ARG A 325 -16.00 5.20 -1.06
N ILE A 326 -15.32 6.03 -1.83
CA ILE A 326 -15.02 5.77 -3.23
C ILE A 326 -13.52 5.92 -3.39
N GLU A 327 -12.88 4.91 -3.93
CA GLU A 327 -11.43 4.88 -4.06
C GLU A 327 -10.97 4.43 -5.42
N ASP A 328 -10.03 5.18 -5.97
CA ASP A 328 -9.24 4.78 -7.12
C ASP A 328 -7.75 5.03 -6.84
N ILE A 329 -6.92 4.15 -7.37
CA ILE A 329 -5.50 4.39 -7.50
C ILE A 329 -5.26 5.22 -8.76
N VAL A 330 -4.55 6.33 -8.58
CA VAL A 330 -4.18 7.24 -9.67
C VAL A 330 -2.67 7.42 -9.74
N VAL A 331 -2.16 7.73 -10.94
CA VAL A 331 -0.77 8.09 -11.18
C VAL A 331 -0.73 9.47 -11.81
N LYS A 332 0.06 10.39 -11.21
CA LYS A 332 0.34 11.67 -11.83
C LYS A 332 1.28 11.49 -13.02
N ASN A 333 0.87 11.91 -14.20
CA ASN A 333 1.60 11.71 -15.45
C ASN A 333 1.58 12.99 -16.33
N GLY A 334 2.41 13.97 -15.97
CA GLY A 334 2.45 15.26 -16.64
C GLY A 334 1.13 16.02 -16.49
N GLU A 335 0.53 16.39 -17.64
CA GLU A 335 -0.78 17.06 -17.72
C GLU A 335 -1.96 16.08 -17.65
N ASP A 336 -1.69 14.78 -17.54
CA ASP A 336 -2.70 13.72 -17.48
C ASP A 336 -2.73 13.05 -16.11
N THR A 337 -3.87 12.44 -15.81
CA THR A 337 -4.05 11.54 -14.66
C THR A 337 -4.36 10.15 -15.19
N LEU A 338 -3.47 9.18 -14.91
CA LEU A 338 -3.76 7.78 -15.19
C LEU A 338 -4.55 7.21 -14.03
N ILE A 339 -5.69 6.57 -14.32
CA ILE A 339 -6.54 5.92 -13.30
C ILE A 339 -6.38 4.41 -13.50
N CYS A 340 -5.92 3.70 -12.46
CA CYS A 340 -5.71 2.26 -12.51
C CYS A 340 -7.03 1.47 -12.40
N ASN A 341 -8.00 1.97 -11.61
CA ASN A 341 -9.31 1.35 -11.42
C ASN A 341 -10.33 1.93 -12.40
N LYS A 342 -11.01 1.07 -13.16
CA LYS A 342 -11.92 1.49 -14.24
C LYS A 342 -13.37 1.06 -14.04
N ASN A 343 -13.65 0.36 -12.93
CA ASN A 343 -15.00 -0.01 -12.57
C ASN A 343 -15.86 1.22 -12.26
N THR A 344 -17.17 1.08 -12.49
CA THR A 344 -18.14 2.13 -12.19
C THR A 344 -18.04 2.59 -10.75
N LYS A 345 -18.18 3.91 -10.55
CA LYS A 345 -18.34 4.56 -9.24
C LYS A 345 -19.80 4.69 -8.84
N ASP A 346 -20.73 4.28 -9.69
CA ASP A 346 -22.14 4.25 -9.34
C ASP A 346 -22.40 3.14 -8.31
N ILE A 347 -23.42 3.35 -7.46
CA ILE A 347 -23.86 2.29 -6.55
C ILE A 347 -24.41 1.14 -7.35
N VAL A 348 -23.81 -0.03 -7.19
CA VAL A 348 -24.31 -1.25 -7.86
C VAL A 348 -25.42 -1.87 -7.02
N VAL A 349 -26.59 -2.08 -7.62
CA VAL A 349 -27.72 -2.75 -6.95
C VAL A 349 -27.59 -4.26 -7.14
N ILE A 350 -27.65 -5.02 -6.04
CA ILE A 350 -27.51 -6.48 -6.00
C ILE A 350 -28.68 -7.15 -5.30
#